data_ede73aa090e31eb4aa1781ae2ff50da9
#
_entry.id   ede73aa090e31eb4aa1781ae2ff50da9
#
_cell.length_a   1.000
_cell.length_b   1.000
_cell.length_c   1.000
_cell.angle_alpha   90.00
_cell.angle_beta   90.00
_cell.angle_gamma   90.00
#
_symmetry.space_group_name_H-M   'P 1'
#
loop_
_entity.id
_entity.type
_entity.pdbx_description
1 polymer ?
#
loop_
_entity_poly.entity_id
_entity_poly.type
_entity_poly.pdbx_seq_one_letter_code
_entity_poly.pdbx_strand_id
1 'polypeptide(L)'
;MQTEDSQKVVRRFFEALQVLKRERIIRGKQTFTARYGINRWNLNTLEKEPSRDIFQPAWLSYLVKDYGVSATWLLTGQGEPLKWLTDKKESASP
;
A
#
# COMPACT_ATOMS: atom_id res chain seq x y z
N MET A 1 -0.74 19.12 9.34
CA MET A 1 -1.48 18.85 8.10
C MET A 1 -0.55 18.21 7.07
N GLN A 2 -0.98 17.13 6.43
CA GLN A 2 -0.17 16.47 5.41
C GLN A 2 -0.09 17.32 4.14
N THR A 3 1.08 17.35 3.51
CA THR A 3 1.23 17.99 2.21
C THR A 3 0.48 17.17 1.15
N GLU A 4 0.28 17.78 -0.02
CA GLU A 4 -0.34 17.07 -1.14
C GLU A 4 0.46 15.83 -1.54
N ASP A 5 1.79 15.94 -1.58
CA ASP A 5 2.65 14.80 -1.91
C ASP A 5 2.56 13.70 -0.87
N SER A 6 2.49 14.06 0.42
CA SER A 6 2.30 13.07 1.49
C SER A 6 0.96 12.38 1.35
N GLN A 7 -0.10 13.11 1.00
CA GLN A 7 -1.41 12.51 0.79
C GLN A 7 -1.43 11.53 -0.38
N LYS A 8 -0.65 11.82 -1.44
CA LYS A 8 -0.52 10.90 -2.57
C LYS A 8 0.14 9.58 -2.14
N VAL A 9 1.16 9.67 -1.28
CA VAL A 9 1.80 8.47 -0.73
C VAL A 9 0.79 7.65 0.09
N VAL A 10 0.00 8.31 0.93
CA VAL A 10 -1.02 7.65 1.73
C VAL A 10 -2.05 6.95 0.83
N ARG A 11 -2.50 7.61 -0.22
CA ARG A 11 -3.45 7.01 -1.17
C ARG A 11 -2.85 5.78 -1.85
N ARG A 12 -1.58 5.86 -2.25
CA ARG A 12 -0.90 4.70 -2.86
C ARG A 12 -0.74 3.56 -1.86
N PHE A 13 -0.54 3.86 -0.58
CA PHE A 13 -0.52 2.84 0.46
C PHE A 13 -1.83 2.03 0.46
N PHE A 14 -2.98 2.73 0.43
CA PHE A 14 -4.27 2.05 0.41
C PHE A 14 -4.53 1.33 -0.91
N GLU A 15 -4.08 1.90 -2.02
CA GLU A 15 -4.16 1.24 -3.31
C GLU A 15 -3.35 -0.05 -3.31
N ALA A 16 -2.17 -0.05 -2.68
CA ALA A 16 -1.37 -1.26 -2.53
C ALA A 16 -2.11 -2.33 -1.75
N LEU A 17 -2.81 -1.96 -0.67
CA LEU A 17 -3.61 -2.93 0.09
C LEU A 17 -4.72 -3.52 -0.78
N GLN A 18 -5.36 -2.72 -1.64
CA GLN A 18 -6.38 -3.21 -2.56
C GLN A 18 -5.78 -4.18 -3.59
N VAL A 19 -4.59 -3.87 -4.11
CA VAL A 19 -3.89 -4.75 -5.04
C VAL A 19 -3.57 -6.09 -4.37
N LEU A 20 -3.04 -6.05 -3.15
CA LEU A 20 -2.73 -7.27 -2.40
C LEU A 20 -3.98 -8.12 -2.16
N LYS A 21 -5.10 -7.47 -1.87
CA LYS A 21 -6.39 -8.16 -1.69
C LYS A 21 -6.86 -8.78 -2.99
N ARG A 22 -6.78 -8.04 -4.09
CA ARG A 22 -7.18 -8.52 -5.42
C ARG A 22 -6.35 -9.73 -5.84
N GLU A 23 -5.06 -9.71 -5.52
CA GLU A 23 -4.15 -10.82 -5.84
C GLU A 23 -4.19 -11.93 -4.80
N ARG A 24 -5.10 -11.83 -3.82
CA ARG A 24 -5.34 -12.84 -2.78
C ARG A 24 -4.13 -13.09 -1.87
N ILE A 25 -3.26 -12.09 -1.74
CA ILE A 25 -2.13 -12.14 -0.82
C ILE A 25 -2.59 -11.85 0.60
N ILE A 26 -3.57 -10.94 0.74
CA ILE A 26 -4.25 -10.67 2.01
C ILE A 26 -5.75 -10.78 1.80
N ARG A 27 -6.49 -11.04 2.88
CA ARG A 27 -7.96 -11.11 2.83
C ARG A 27 -8.60 -9.73 2.81
N GLY A 28 -7.91 -8.75 3.38
CA GLY A 28 -8.38 -7.37 3.45
C GLY A 28 -7.50 -6.58 4.38
N LYS A 29 -7.90 -5.35 4.69
CA LYS A 29 -7.14 -4.47 5.59
C LYS A 29 -6.92 -5.10 6.96
N GLN A 30 -7.88 -5.89 7.45
CA GLN A 30 -7.76 -6.52 8.76
C GLN A 30 -6.60 -7.51 8.83
N THR A 31 -6.24 -8.15 7.73
CA THR A 31 -5.06 -9.03 7.71
C THR A 31 -3.80 -8.22 8.01
N PHE A 32 -3.69 -7.06 7.38
CA PHE A 32 -2.55 -6.17 7.58
C PHE A 32 -2.51 -5.61 9.00
N THR A 33 -3.64 -5.09 9.48
CA THR A 33 -3.70 -4.49 10.82
C THR A 33 -3.42 -5.51 11.93
N ALA A 34 -3.95 -6.73 11.78
CA ALA A 34 -3.73 -7.79 12.77
C ALA A 34 -2.26 -8.20 12.83
N ARG A 35 -1.61 -8.30 11.67
CA ARG A 35 -0.21 -8.74 11.60
C ARG A 35 0.74 -7.79 12.30
N TYR A 36 0.49 -6.48 12.20
CA TYR A 36 1.41 -5.46 12.71
C TYR A 36 0.89 -4.70 13.93
N GLY A 37 -0.24 -5.14 14.49
CA GLY A 37 -0.81 -4.48 15.67
C GLY A 37 -1.28 -3.06 15.39
N ILE A 38 -1.78 -2.79 14.20
CA ILE A 38 -2.24 -1.47 13.80
C ILE A 38 -3.70 -1.29 14.21
N ASN A 39 -4.06 -0.11 14.72
CA ASN A 39 -5.43 0.20 15.08
C ASN A 39 -6.29 0.33 13.82
N ARG A 40 -7.31 -0.54 13.69
CA ARG A 40 -8.20 -0.56 12.52
C ARG A 40 -8.97 0.73 12.34
N TRP A 41 -9.41 1.33 13.45
CA TRP A 41 -10.15 2.59 13.39
C TRP A 41 -9.28 3.70 12.80
N ASN A 42 -8.02 3.79 13.24
CA ASN A 42 -7.08 4.78 12.72
C ASN A 42 -6.84 4.57 11.22
N LEU A 43 -6.67 3.31 10.81
CA LEU A 43 -6.44 3.00 9.41
C LEU A 43 -7.64 3.40 8.55
N ASN A 44 -8.86 3.04 8.99
CA ASN A 44 -10.08 3.38 8.26
C ASN A 44 -10.32 4.90 8.22
N THR A 45 -10.00 5.60 9.30
CA THR A 45 -10.12 7.05 9.35
C THR A 45 -9.16 7.70 8.35
N LEU A 46 -7.92 7.22 8.30
CA LEU A 46 -6.93 7.75 7.37
C LEU A 46 -7.32 7.51 5.92
N GLU A 47 -7.93 6.37 5.62
CA GLU A 47 -8.40 6.08 4.25
C GLU A 47 -9.43 7.10 3.78
N LYS A 48 -10.32 7.51 4.68
CA LYS A 48 -11.34 8.52 4.37
C LYS A 48 -10.76 9.93 4.33
N GLU A 49 -9.77 10.19 5.17
CA GLU A 49 -9.16 11.52 5.30
C GLU A 49 -7.64 11.41 5.24
N PRO A 50 -7.04 11.30 4.03
CA PRO A 50 -5.59 11.13 3.89
C PRO A 50 -4.75 12.27 4.44
N SER A 51 -5.35 13.41 4.74
CA SER A 51 -4.64 14.55 5.32
C SER A 51 -4.38 14.42 6.82
N ARG A 52 -4.93 13.39 7.47
CA ARG A 52 -4.72 13.18 8.90
C ARG A 52 -3.27 12.81 9.21
N ASP A 53 -2.76 13.30 10.32
CA ASP A 53 -1.37 13.06 10.76
C ASP A 53 -1.28 11.80 11.62
N ILE A 54 -1.85 10.70 11.16
CA ILE A 54 -1.82 9.40 11.86
C ILE A 54 -1.10 8.31 11.07
N PHE A 55 -0.62 8.64 9.87
CA PHE A 55 0.13 7.70 9.05
C PHE A 55 1.54 7.50 9.59
N GLN A 56 1.99 6.25 9.67
CA GLN A 56 3.35 5.94 10.11
C GLN A 56 4.18 5.40 8.94
N PRO A 57 5.38 5.96 8.71
CA PRO A 57 6.25 5.49 7.62
C PRO A 57 6.59 4.01 7.70
N ALA A 58 6.59 3.43 8.91
CA ALA A 58 6.83 2.00 9.08
C ALA A 58 5.85 1.14 8.28
N TRP A 59 4.62 1.61 8.06
CA TRP A 59 3.63 0.87 7.30
C TRP A 59 4.06 0.67 5.85
N LEU A 60 4.75 1.65 5.27
CA LEU A 60 5.33 1.52 3.93
C LEU A 60 6.44 0.45 3.92
N SER A 61 7.27 0.46 4.96
CA SER A 61 8.33 -0.51 5.12
C SER A 61 7.76 -1.94 5.15
N TYR A 62 6.67 -2.16 5.87
CA TYR A 62 6.01 -3.46 5.93
C TYR A 62 5.58 -3.94 4.54
N LEU A 63 4.99 -3.04 3.75
CA LEU A 63 4.56 -3.40 2.40
C LEU A 63 5.74 -3.80 1.51
N VAL A 64 6.84 -3.05 1.60
CA VAL A 64 8.02 -3.30 0.77
C VAL A 64 8.72 -4.59 1.19
N LYS A 65 8.95 -4.77 2.49
CA LYS A 65 9.72 -5.90 3.00
C LYS A 65 8.96 -7.21 2.97
N ASP A 66 7.70 -7.19 3.40
CA ASP A 66 6.95 -8.42 3.62
C ASP A 66 6.05 -8.81 2.47
N TYR A 67 5.65 -7.86 1.63
CA TYR A 67 4.74 -8.13 0.51
C TYR A 67 5.33 -7.85 -0.85
N GLY A 68 6.55 -7.31 -0.91
CA GLY A 68 7.22 -7.05 -2.18
C GLY A 68 6.63 -5.90 -2.97
N VAL A 69 5.93 -4.97 -2.31
CA VAL A 69 5.40 -3.78 -2.97
C VAL A 69 6.56 -2.87 -3.35
N SER A 70 6.49 -2.27 -4.55
CA SER A 70 7.54 -1.39 -5.04
C SER A 70 7.64 -0.11 -4.23
N ALA A 71 8.82 0.14 -3.64
CA ALA A 71 9.07 1.38 -2.91
C ALA A 71 9.02 2.58 -3.85
N THR A 72 9.55 2.46 -5.06
CA THR A 72 9.52 3.52 -6.06
C THR A 72 8.09 3.91 -6.39
N TRP A 73 7.23 2.91 -6.63
CA TRP A 73 5.83 3.18 -6.93
C TRP A 73 5.11 3.83 -5.74
N LEU A 74 5.35 3.34 -4.51
CA LEU A 74 4.73 3.91 -3.32
C LEU A 74 5.08 5.38 -3.13
N LEU A 75 6.33 5.75 -3.38
CA LEU A 75 6.82 7.10 -3.11
C LEU A 75 6.63 8.05 -4.27
N THR A 76 6.68 7.57 -5.50
CA THR A 76 6.66 8.42 -6.69
C THR A 76 5.48 8.20 -7.63
N GLY A 77 4.82 7.06 -7.52
CA GLY A 77 3.74 6.68 -8.43
C GLY A 77 4.22 6.09 -9.75
N GLN A 78 5.54 5.95 -9.93
CA GLN A 78 6.11 5.40 -11.16
C GLN A 78 6.25 3.89 -11.08
N GLY A 79 5.94 3.20 -12.17
CA GLY A 79 6.03 1.75 -12.27
C GLY A 79 4.74 1.06 -11.81
N GLU A 80 4.88 -0.18 -11.38
CA GLU A 80 3.75 -1.00 -10.92
C GLU A 80 3.84 -1.24 -9.42
N PRO A 81 2.68 -1.37 -8.71
CA PRO A 81 2.68 -1.66 -7.27
C PRO A 81 3.43 -2.92 -6.90
N LEU A 82 3.27 -3.97 -7.70
CA LEU A 82 3.97 -5.23 -7.51
C LEU A 82 4.83 -5.49 -8.73
N LYS A 83 6.13 -5.65 -8.51
CA LYS A 83 7.08 -5.86 -9.60
C LYS A 83 6.75 -7.09 -10.43
N TRP A 84 6.31 -8.17 -9.77
CA TRP A 84 5.98 -9.40 -10.48
C TRP A 84 4.76 -9.28 -11.39
N LEU A 85 3.92 -8.25 -11.20
CA LEU A 85 2.82 -7.99 -12.13
C LEU A 85 3.34 -7.59 -13.51
N THR A 86 4.39 -6.77 -13.55
CA THR A 86 5.05 -6.41 -14.80
C THR A 86 5.67 -7.65 -15.44
N ASP A 87 6.39 -8.44 -14.66
CA ASP A 87 7.00 -9.67 -15.13
C ASP A 87 5.94 -10.64 -15.66
N LYS A 88 4.81 -10.74 -14.97
CA LYS A 88 3.71 -11.60 -15.39
C LYS A 88 3.12 -11.15 -16.72
N LYS A 89 2.96 -9.83 -16.92
CA LYS A 89 2.47 -9.29 -18.18
C LYS A 89 3.43 -9.59 -19.33
N GLU A 90 4.72 -9.42 -19.09
CA GLU A 90 5.75 -9.73 -20.09
C GLU A 90 5.76 -11.22 -20.42
N SER A 91 5.63 -12.08 -19.40
CA SER A 91 5.57 -13.52 -19.58
C SER A 91 4.35 -13.97 -20.36
N ALA A 92 3.25 -13.23 -20.27
CA ALA A 92 2.01 -13.54 -20.98
C ALA A 92 2.06 -13.10 -22.44
N SER A 93 3.03 -12.29 -22.83
CA SER A 93 3.19 -11.86 -24.21
C SER A 93 3.81 -12.99 -25.04
N PRO A 94 3.18 -13.36 -26.15
CA PRO A 94 3.74 -14.38 -27.02
C PRO A 94 5.01 -13.89 -27.71
#